data_0b3fc223ac7507022714dc377d251ee1
#
_entry.id   0b3fc223ac7507022714dc377d251ee1
#
_cell.length_a   1.000
_cell.length_b   1.000
_cell.length_c   1.000
_cell.angle_alpha   90.00
_cell.angle_beta   90.00
_cell.angle_gamma   90.00
#
_symmetry.space_group_name_H-M   'P 1'
#
loop_
_entity.id
_entity.type
_entity.pdbx_description
1 polymer ?
#
loop_
_entity_poly.entity_id
_entity_poly.type
_entity_poly.pdbx_seq_one_letter_code
_entity_poly.pdbx_strand_id
1 'polypeptide(L)'
;MPAGKDKSMKYQKVLMMLESIPYLSVGLDVGADFTWMSIMLPNGILTGKPFKIIHSDPDSRELAVKKIKEAQEMYSLGSRCFLESTGIYHIPLLYFLRDKGFDCSVINPIITKNSTNMNVRKLHNDKFDSKKAAKVGLDASLKTSIVPDDSVIDLRNLVRDYYYFKDLQSAVMLKLNAELKVSFPAYLNVFSKVTTQTFLKLLEAYPLAADMLAAPKDELVEIIRQTARFGKKYAISKYDAISAAAKDASVFGRALPSNALRIRLYIKTYREYQAHLDSILEELHKAVDKLKGTPVYDRILLLQSLRGVGFLSAVVLIAEMGSFDLFSSPKKLYAYFGLDPAVKQSGKFNGDKVHMSKRGSSLARRILHMVALNNLKVDKGTKTPVNPVIHSYYADKCKSKKKNVAVGAVMHKICNIIFAMLRDNKPFEIITPEEHCEQYLAAHPDKVQNIA
;
A
#
# COMPACT_ATOMS: atom_id res chain seq x y z
N MET A 1 -51.89 1.21 3.28
CA MET A 1 -51.12 2.44 3.19
C MET A 1 -50.29 2.61 4.46
N PRO A 2 -48.97 2.57 4.40
CA PRO A 2 -48.11 3.51 5.12
C PRO A 2 -46.79 3.80 4.37
N ALA A 3 -46.83 4.57 3.27
CA ALA A 3 -45.62 5.00 2.55
C ALA A 3 -45.29 6.50 2.73
N GLY A 4 -46.07 7.21 3.52
CA GLY A 4 -45.92 8.67 3.70
C GLY A 4 -44.99 9.13 4.83
N LYS A 5 -44.84 8.34 5.89
CA LYS A 5 -44.09 8.75 7.07
C LYS A 5 -42.56 8.70 6.92
N ASP A 6 -42.07 7.82 6.08
CA ASP A 6 -40.61 7.63 5.91
C ASP A 6 -39.96 8.75 5.07
N LYS A 7 -40.69 9.29 4.08
CA LYS A 7 -40.21 10.43 3.30
C LYS A 7 -40.17 11.73 4.10
N SER A 8 -41.14 11.97 4.99
CA SER A 8 -41.16 13.15 5.86
C SER A 8 -39.99 13.16 6.87
N MET A 9 -39.70 12.01 7.50
CA MET A 9 -38.56 11.89 8.42
C MET A 9 -37.21 12.05 7.72
N LYS A 10 -37.10 11.58 6.48
CA LYS A 10 -35.88 11.77 5.68
C LYS A 10 -35.72 13.23 5.26
N TYR A 11 -36.79 13.92 4.91
CA TYR A 11 -36.78 15.35 4.61
C TYR A 11 -36.49 16.20 5.86
N GLN A 12 -37.07 15.90 7.01
CA GLN A 12 -36.77 16.59 8.26
C GLN A 12 -35.33 16.37 8.71
N LYS A 13 -34.77 15.17 8.55
CA LYS A 13 -33.37 14.87 8.82
C LYS A 13 -32.40 15.61 7.89
N VAL A 14 -32.78 15.80 6.62
CA VAL A 14 -32.04 16.60 5.64
C VAL A 14 -32.15 18.10 5.96
N LEU A 15 -33.33 18.59 6.36
CA LEU A 15 -33.53 19.98 6.80
C LEU A 15 -32.75 20.28 8.11
N MET A 16 -32.78 19.39 9.10
CA MET A 16 -31.93 19.50 10.31
C MET A 16 -30.44 19.44 10.02
N MET A 17 -30.00 18.67 8.99
CA MET A 17 -28.63 18.68 8.53
C MET A 17 -28.22 19.95 7.76
N LEU A 18 -29.17 20.65 7.15
CA LEU A 18 -28.93 21.91 6.46
C LEU A 18 -28.92 23.13 7.41
N GLU A 19 -29.47 23.00 8.62
CA GLU A 19 -29.62 24.12 9.59
C GLU A 19 -28.47 24.32 10.56
N SER A 20 -27.43 23.46 10.61
CA SER A 20 -26.33 23.73 11.54
C SER A 20 -25.01 23.07 11.14
N ILE A 21 -24.22 23.75 10.33
CA ILE A 21 -22.77 23.61 10.40
C ILE A 21 -22.30 24.61 11.48
N PRO A 22 -22.00 24.15 12.71
CA PRO A 22 -21.79 25.06 13.83
C PRO A 22 -20.36 25.61 13.91
N TYR A 23 -19.65 25.68 12.80
CA TYR A 23 -18.23 26.06 12.77
C TYR A 23 -17.89 26.94 11.55
N LEU A 24 -16.81 27.70 11.71
CA LEU A 24 -16.13 28.40 10.61
C LEU A 24 -15.33 27.36 9.81
N SER A 25 -15.51 27.33 8.50
CA SER A 25 -14.73 26.46 7.61
C SER A 25 -13.45 27.18 7.19
N VAL A 26 -12.29 26.64 7.59
CA VAL A 26 -10.97 27.13 7.22
C VAL A 26 -10.41 26.26 6.12
N GLY A 27 -10.43 26.74 4.89
CA GLY A 27 -9.88 26.03 3.74
C GLY A 27 -8.42 26.40 3.49
N LEU A 28 -7.60 25.37 3.33
CA LEU A 28 -6.14 25.48 3.18
C LEU A 28 -5.71 24.78 1.88
N ASP A 29 -5.23 25.59 0.94
CA ASP A 29 -4.58 25.10 -0.28
C ASP A 29 -3.07 25.11 -0.08
N VAL A 30 -2.48 23.90 0.00
CA VAL A 30 -1.13 23.68 0.50
C VAL A 30 -0.16 23.46 -0.66
N GLY A 31 0.78 24.41 -0.85
CA GLY A 31 1.95 24.29 -1.71
C GLY A 31 3.20 23.82 -0.96
N ALA A 32 4.34 23.81 -1.65
CA ALA A 32 5.64 23.42 -1.08
C ALA A 32 6.15 24.45 -0.05
N ASP A 33 6.12 25.73 -0.40
CA ASP A 33 6.74 26.82 0.38
C ASP A 33 5.73 27.66 1.15
N PHE A 34 4.47 27.65 0.71
CA PHE A 34 3.41 28.44 1.30
C PHE A 34 2.03 27.79 1.12
N THR A 35 1.09 28.20 1.95
CA THR A 35 -0.32 27.80 1.92
C THR A 35 -1.20 29.04 1.78
N TRP A 36 -2.23 28.98 0.93
CA TRP A 36 -3.31 29.94 0.99
C TRP A 36 -4.41 29.47 1.95
N MET A 37 -4.84 30.36 2.84
CA MET A 37 -5.90 30.14 3.81
C MET A 37 -7.09 31.04 3.51
N SER A 38 -8.30 30.47 3.56
CA SER A 38 -9.57 31.20 3.48
C SER A 38 -10.48 30.75 4.62
N ILE A 39 -11.12 31.70 5.31
CA ILE A 39 -12.06 31.42 6.37
C ILE A 39 -13.47 31.77 5.88
N MET A 40 -14.41 30.86 6.04
CA MET A 40 -15.77 30.95 5.51
C MET A 40 -16.80 30.71 6.61
N LEU A 41 -17.82 31.54 6.65
CA LEU A 41 -18.98 31.38 7.54
C LEU A 41 -19.86 30.18 7.10
N PRO A 42 -20.70 29.65 7.98
CA PRO A 42 -21.65 28.58 7.68
C PRO A 42 -22.56 28.86 6.46
N ASN A 43 -22.87 30.12 6.22
CA ASN A 43 -23.68 30.55 5.07
C ASN A 43 -22.89 30.70 3.75
N GLY A 44 -21.60 30.33 3.73
CA GLY A 44 -20.76 30.38 2.55
C GLY A 44 -20.11 31.75 2.25
N ILE A 45 -20.26 32.74 3.14
CA ILE A 45 -19.63 34.06 2.99
C ILE A 45 -18.21 34.03 3.57
N LEU A 46 -17.22 34.61 2.85
CA LEU A 46 -15.87 34.75 3.37
C LEU A 46 -15.79 35.82 4.46
N THR A 47 -15.08 35.53 5.54
CA THR A 47 -14.84 36.50 6.64
C THR A 47 -13.85 37.59 6.26
N GLY A 48 -13.07 37.36 5.18
CA GLY A 48 -12.07 38.34 4.71
C GLY A 48 -11.34 37.88 3.45
N LYS A 49 -10.27 38.59 3.10
CA LYS A 49 -9.39 38.22 1.96
C LYS A 49 -8.58 36.94 2.31
N PRO A 50 -8.30 36.07 1.32
CA PRO A 50 -7.39 34.95 1.53
C PRO A 50 -6.05 35.38 2.08
N PHE A 51 -5.51 34.65 3.04
CA PHE A 51 -4.25 34.94 3.72
C PHE A 51 -3.17 33.94 3.25
N LYS A 52 -1.96 34.43 3.01
CA LYS A 52 -0.82 33.61 2.62
C LYS A 52 0.02 33.25 3.85
N ILE A 53 0.19 31.96 4.10
CA ILE A 53 1.02 31.41 5.17
C ILE A 53 2.34 30.97 4.55
N ILE A 54 3.45 31.57 4.95
CA ILE A 54 4.80 31.18 4.50
C ILE A 54 5.31 30.10 5.46
N HIS A 55 5.65 28.91 4.94
CA HIS A 55 6.00 27.77 5.77
C HIS A 55 7.31 27.95 6.55
N SER A 56 8.28 28.61 5.98
CA SER A 56 9.59 28.90 6.62
C SER A 56 9.55 30.06 7.61
N ASP A 57 8.47 30.84 7.64
CA ASP A 57 8.32 32.03 8.50
C ASP A 57 7.44 31.71 9.72
N PRO A 58 8.04 31.65 10.94
CA PRO A 58 7.30 31.44 12.18
C PRO A 58 6.19 32.48 12.43
N ASP A 59 6.46 33.75 12.17
CA ASP A 59 5.54 34.84 12.41
C ASP A 59 4.32 34.75 11.48
N SER A 60 4.54 34.35 10.23
CA SER A 60 3.46 34.10 9.28
C SER A 60 2.56 32.93 9.73
N ARG A 61 3.12 31.87 10.31
CA ARG A 61 2.34 30.75 10.85
C ARG A 61 1.53 31.14 12.08
N GLU A 62 2.14 31.85 13.03
CA GLU A 62 1.44 32.33 14.23
C GLU A 62 0.35 33.37 13.90
N LEU A 63 0.60 34.22 12.90
CA LEU A 63 -0.40 35.17 12.41
C LEU A 63 -1.61 34.44 11.81
N ALA A 64 -1.41 33.33 11.12
CA ALA A 64 -2.53 32.50 10.64
C ALA A 64 -3.37 31.96 11.79
N VAL A 65 -2.74 31.42 12.85
CA VAL A 65 -3.40 30.98 14.08
C VAL A 65 -4.20 32.11 14.71
N LYS A 66 -3.59 33.30 14.84
CA LYS A 66 -4.24 34.50 15.39
C LYS A 66 -5.50 34.87 14.60
N LYS A 67 -5.41 34.88 13.25
CA LYS A 67 -6.56 35.18 12.36
C LYS A 67 -7.71 34.19 12.52
N ILE A 68 -7.42 32.89 12.73
CA ILE A 68 -8.47 31.90 12.96
C ILE A 68 -9.13 32.16 14.33
N LYS A 69 -8.35 32.42 15.38
CA LYS A 69 -8.88 32.73 16.72
C LYS A 69 -9.70 34.03 16.75
N GLU A 70 -9.22 35.09 16.09
CA GLU A 70 -9.96 36.35 15.94
C GLU A 70 -11.32 36.11 15.25
N ALA A 71 -11.36 35.29 14.21
CA ALA A 71 -12.61 34.93 13.56
C ALA A 71 -13.53 34.11 14.48
N GLN A 72 -12.99 33.14 15.25
CA GLN A 72 -13.77 32.40 16.25
C GLN A 72 -14.42 33.31 17.28
N GLU A 73 -13.68 34.27 17.81
CA GLU A 73 -14.16 35.25 18.79
C GLU A 73 -15.22 36.19 18.19
N MET A 74 -14.92 36.76 17.00
CA MET A 74 -15.79 37.68 16.29
C MET A 74 -17.19 37.10 16.01
N TYR A 75 -17.23 35.82 15.61
CA TYR A 75 -18.48 35.16 15.20
C TYR A 75 -19.03 34.21 16.27
N SER A 76 -18.35 34.07 17.42
CA SER A 76 -18.72 33.15 18.52
C SER A 76 -18.93 31.71 18.01
N LEU A 77 -18.06 31.25 17.07
CA LEU A 77 -18.12 29.93 16.48
C LEU A 77 -16.77 29.20 16.59
N GLY A 78 -16.80 27.88 16.77
CA GLY A 78 -15.63 27.04 16.59
C GLY A 78 -15.14 27.08 15.16
N SER A 79 -13.97 26.51 14.89
CA SER A 79 -13.45 26.37 13.50
C SER A 79 -13.03 24.96 13.21
N ARG A 80 -13.11 24.59 11.94
CA ARG A 80 -12.58 23.34 11.41
C ARG A 80 -11.71 23.61 10.19
N CYS A 81 -10.49 23.09 10.20
CA CYS A 81 -9.50 23.29 9.17
C CYS A 81 -9.56 22.14 8.15
N PHE A 82 -9.58 22.48 6.87
CA PHE A 82 -9.66 21.54 5.76
C PHE A 82 -8.46 21.71 4.84
N LEU A 83 -7.57 20.69 4.86
CA LEU A 83 -6.35 20.68 4.07
C LEU A 83 -6.49 19.71 2.89
N GLU A 84 -6.14 20.15 1.68
CA GLU A 84 -6.07 19.25 0.54
C GLU A 84 -4.79 18.39 0.62
N SER A 85 -4.91 17.06 0.46
CA SER A 85 -3.77 16.13 0.50
C SER A 85 -2.98 16.13 -0.81
N THR A 86 -2.37 17.27 -1.13
CA THR A 86 -1.49 17.42 -2.28
C THR A 86 -0.07 17.01 -1.88
N GLY A 87 0.33 15.78 -2.22
CA GLY A 87 1.65 15.24 -1.83
C GLY A 87 1.85 15.16 -0.32
N ILE A 88 3.06 15.52 0.14
CA ILE A 88 3.48 15.47 1.56
C ILE A 88 3.42 16.85 2.25
N TYR A 89 3.24 17.92 1.51
CA TYR A 89 3.40 19.29 2.01
C TYR A 89 2.39 19.71 3.06
N HIS A 90 1.20 19.08 3.08
CA HIS A 90 0.17 19.35 4.07
C HIS A 90 0.51 18.82 5.47
N ILE A 91 1.42 17.84 5.59
CA ILE A 91 1.71 17.13 6.84
C ILE A 91 2.22 18.08 7.94
N PRO A 92 3.28 18.89 7.73
CA PRO A 92 3.77 19.80 8.77
C PRO A 92 2.71 20.80 9.25
N LEU A 93 1.94 21.37 8.31
CA LEU A 93 0.91 22.34 8.65
C LEU A 93 -0.26 21.70 9.39
N LEU A 94 -0.63 20.47 9.05
CA LEU A 94 -1.65 19.69 9.73
C LEU A 94 -1.30 19.50 11.22
N TYR A 95 -0.09 19.05 11.51
CA TYR A 95 0.37 18.85 12.90
C TYR A 95 0.51 20.16 13.63
N PHE A 96 1.09 21.18 13.02
CA PHE A 96 1.19 22.51 13.61
C PHE A 96 -0.19 23.07 14.03
N LEU A 97 -1.21 22.96 13.18
CA LEU A 97 -2.55 23.42 13.53
C LEU A 97 -3.22 22.56 14.61
N ARG A 98 -3.00 21.26 14.61
CA ARG A 98 -3.48 20.36 15.66
C ARG A 98 -2.85 20.65 17.02
N ASP A 99 -1.55 20.91 17.07
CA ASP A 99 -0.83 21.29 18.28
C ASP A 99 -1.34 22.62 18.86
N LYS A 100 -1.87 23.50 17.99
CA LYS A 100 -2.54 24.75 18.39
C LYS A 100 -4.01 24.55 18.80
N GLY A 101 -4.50 23.29 18.81
CA GLY A 101 -5.85 22.91 19.26
C GLY A 101 -6.97 23.01 18.22
N PHE A 102 -6.63 23.11 16.92
CA PHE A 102 -7.64 23.15 15.87
C PHE A 102 -8.07 21.74 15.43
N ASP A 103 -9.37 21.55 15.17
CA ASP A 103 -9.88 20.38 14.47
C ASP A 103 -9.48 20.45 13.00
N CYS A 104 -8.67 19.49 12.55
CA CYS A 104 -8.12 19.46 11.20
C CYS A 104 -8.53 18.19 10.46
N SER A 105 -9.04 18.37 9.26
CA SER A 105 -9.45 17.29 8.35
C SER A 105 -8.70 17.39 7.02
N VAL A 106 -8.31 16.23 6.51
CA VAL A 106 -7.65 16.14 5.20
C VAL A 106 -8.69 15.77 4.13
N ILE A 107 -8.71 16.53 3.03
CA ILE A 107 -9.61 16.32 1.90
C ILE A 107 -8.85 15.67 0.74
N ASN A 108 -9.47 14.65 0.13
CA ASN A 108 -8.92 14.07 -1.08
C ASN A 108 -9.05 15.04 -2.27
N PRO A 109 -7.98 15.29 -3.05
CA PRO A 109 -8.01 16.20 -4.22
C PRO A 109 -9.08 15.88 -5.27
N ILE A 110 -9.53 14.63 -5.34
CA ILE A 110 -10.63 14.25 -6.24
C ILE A 110 -11.95 14.92 -5.85
N ILE A 111 -12.18 15.14 -4.55
CA ILE A 111 -13.41 15.77 -4.05
C ILE A 111 -13.41 17.25 -4.41
N THR A 112 -12.31 17.94 -4.16
CA THR A 112 -12.16 19.37 -4.50
C THR A 112 -12.24 19.61 -6.00
N LYS A 113 -11.66 18.73 -6.82
CA LYS A 113 -11.78 18.79 -8.29
C LYS A 113 -13.19 18.58 -8.79
N ASN A 114 -13.96 17.67 -8.21
CA ASN A 114 -15.32 17.38 -8.66
C ASN A 114 -16.33 18.48 -8.24
N SER A 115 -16.11 19.14 -7.12
CA SER A 115 -16.97 20.24 -6.64
C SER A 115 -16.88 21.50 -7.51
N THR A 116 -15.87 21.61 -8.37
CA THR A 116 -15.57 22.78 -9.20
C THR A 116 -16.28 22.83 -10.56
N ASN A 117 -16.95 21.76 -10.95
CA ASN A 117 -17.59 21.67 -12.28
C ASN A 117 -18.81 22.60 -12.48
N MET A 118 -19.15 23.44 -11.50
CA MET A 118 -20.28 24.39 -11.61
C MET A 118 -19.92 25.76 -12.25
N ASN A 119 -18.64 26.07 -12.50
CA ASN A 119 -18.24 27.32 -13.11
C ASN A 119 -17.69 27.14 -14.52
N VAL A 120 -18.25 27.87 -15.47
CA VAL A 120 -17.93 27.85 -16.92
C VAL A 120 -16.47 28.29 -17.22
N ARG A 121 -15.80 29.01 -16.32
CA ARG A 121 -14.40 29.41 -16.47
C ARG A 121 -13.52 28.67 -15.47
N LYS A 122 -12.58 27.86 -15.96
CA LYS A 122 -11.52 27.20 -15.17
C LYS A 122 -10.46 28.23 -14.76
N LEU A 123 -10.69 28.97 -13.69
CA LEU A 123 -9.64 29.76 -13.04
C LEU A 123 -8.90 28.86 -12.05
N HIS A 124 -7.66 28.51 -12.34
CA HIS A 124 -6.72 27.86 -11.41
C HIS A 124 -5.84 28.94 -10.79
N ASN A 125 -6.10 29.27 -9.54
CA ASN A 125 -5.27 30.16 -8.73
C ASN A 125 -5.38 29.66 -7.28
N ASP A 126 -4.27 29.50 -6.59
CA ASP A 126 -4.16 28.98 -5.21
C ASP A 126 -5.08 29.72 -4.23
N LYS A 127 -5.27 31.04 -4.37
CA LYS A 127 -6.26 31.82 -3.61
C LYS A 127 -7.69 31.32 -3.81
N PHE A 128 -8.00 30.88 -5.02
CA PHE A 128 -9.32 30.36 -5.35
C PHE A 128 -9.49 28.93 -4.84
N ASP A 129 -8.42 28.15 -4.85
CA ASP A 129 -8.44 26.77 -4.41
C ASP A 129 -8.58 26.67 -2.88
N SER A 130 -8.00 27.60 -2.10
CA SER A 130 -8.29 27.71 -0.65
C SER A 130 -9.75 28.04 -0.34
N LYS A 131 -10.41 28.90 -1.16
CA LYS A 131 -11.85 29.17 -1.03
C LYS A 131 -12.70 27.93 -1.35
N LYS A 132 -12.27 27.15 -2.35
CA LYS A 132 -12.93 25.88 -2.68
C LYS A 132 -12.82 24.87 -1.53
N ALA A 133 -11.64 24.72 -0.95
CA ALA A 133 -11.43 23.85 0.21
C ALA A 133 -12.35 24.27 1.37
N ALA A 134 -12.45 25.58 1.65
CA ALA A 134 -13.36 26.10 2.66
C ALA A 134 -14.84 25.79 2.32
N LYS A 135 -15.25 25.97 1.05
CA LYS A 135 -16.61 25.69 0.61
C LYS A 135 -16.96 24.21 0.68
N VAL A 136 -16.03 23.34 0.28
CA VAL A 136 -16.18 21.89 0.41
C VAL A 136 -16.29 21.48 1.88
N GLY A 137 -15.56 22.14 2.78
CA GLY A 137 -15.66 21.94 4.22
C GLY A 137 -17.03 22.24 4.83
N LEU A 138 -17.88 23.01 4.14
CA LEU A 138 -19.27 23.26 4.55
C LEU A 138 -20.28 22.20 4.07
N ASP A 139 -19.81 21.20 3.31
CA ASP A 139 -20.68 20.10 2.90
C ASP A 139 -20.81 19.08 4.03
N ALA A 140 -22.01 18.99 4.65
CA ALA A 140 -22.30 18.02 5.71
C ALA A 140 -22.11 16.56 5.29
N SER A 141 -22.12 16.26 3.97
CA SER A 141 -21.85 14.92 3.42
C SER A 141 -20.37 14.65 3.16
N LEU A 142 -19.49 15.63 3.44
CA LEU A 142 -18.05 15.52 3.18
C LEU A 142 -17.44 14.37 3.98
N LYS A 143 -16.86 13.44 3.24
CA LYS A 143 -16.03 12.37 3.83
C LYS A 143 -14.58 12.84 3.88
N THR A 144 -14.16 13.19 5.07
CA THR A 144 -12.76 13.55 5.34
C THR A 144 -11.91 12.30 5.50
N SER A 145 -10.64 12.39 5.13
CA SER A 145 -9.67 11.34 5.45
C SER A 145 -9.32 11.40 6.93
N ILE A 146 -9.46 10.30 7.63
CA ILE A 146 -8.93 10.19 9.00
C ILE A 146 -7.41 10.07 8.89
N VAL A 147 -6.70 10.91 9.61
CA VAL A 147 -5.25 10.80 9.75
C VAL A 147 -4.97 9.72 10.78
N PRO A 148 -4.27 8.64 10.41
CA PRO A 148 -3.89 7.60 11.36
C PRO A 148 -2.99 8.15 12.47
N ASP A 149 -2.85 7.41 13.55
CA ASP A 149 -1.87 7.72 14.60
C ASP A 149 -0.44 7.71 14.04
N ASP A 150 0.45 8.48 14.65
CA ASP A 150 1.84 8.64 14.22
C ASP A 150 2.57 7.30 14.11
N SER A 151 2.30 6.38 15.03
CA SER A 151 2.86 5.03 14.99
C SER A 151 2.46 4.26 13.72
N VAL A 152 1.24 4.40 13.26
CA VAL A 152 0.76 3.77 12.01
C VAL A 152 1.36 4.46 10.79
N ILE A 153 1.55 5.79 10.86
CA ILE A 153 2.23 6.55 9.80
C ILE A 153 3.69 6.14 9.70
N ASP A 154 4.37 5.98 10.83
CA ASP A 154 5.76 5.52 10.87
C ASP A 154 5.91 4.11 10.26
N LEU A 155 5.08 3.16 10.68
CA LEU A 155 5.04 1.84 10.05
C LEU A 155 4.77 1.92 8.54
N ARG A 156 3.87 2.81 8.11
CA ARG A 156 3.55 3.01 6.69
C ARG A 156 4.75 3.53 5.90
N ASN A 157 5.51 4.45 6.45
CA ASN A 157 6.73 4.98 5.81
C ASN A 157 7.78 3.87 5.68
N LEU A 158 8.06 3.14 6.77
CA LEU A 158 9.04 2.05 6.77
C LEU A 158 8.69 0.93 5.77
N VAL A 159 7.42 0.51 5.69
CA VAL A 159 7.04 -0.54 4.72
C VAL A 159 7.11 -0.05 3.28
N ARG A 160 6.81 1.22 3.03
CA ARG A 160 6.94 1.82 1.69
C ARG A 160 8.39 1.92 1.26
N ASP A 161 9.28 2.32 2.17
CA ASP A 161 10.73 2.37 1.92
C ASP A 161 11.30 0.97 1.70
N TYR A 162 10.87 -0.02 2.50
CA TYR A 162 11.25 -1.42 2.27
C TYR A 162 10.93 -1.87 0.85
N TYR A 163 9.70 -1.63 0.36
CA TYR A 163 9.32 -2.06 -0.98
C TYR A 163 9.93 -1.20 -2.08
N TYR A 164 10.21 0.07 -1.83
CA TYR A 164 10.99 0.91 -2.74
C TYR A 164 12.40 0.35 -2.96
N PHE A 165 13.15 0.09 -1.89
CA PHE A 165 14.49 -0.51 -2.00
C PHE A 165 14.44 -1.93 -2.57
N LYS A 166 13.39 -2.70 -2.28
CA LYS A 166 13.17 -4.04 -2.87
C LYS A 166 12.99 -4.00 -4.38
N ASP A 167 12.29 -3.00 -4.88
CA ASP A 167 12.09 -2.81 -6.31
C ASP A 167 13.38 -2.33 -7.00
N LEU A 168 14.14 -1.43 -6.37
CA LEU A 168 15.48 -1.03 -6.84
C LEU A 168 16.44 -2.22 -6.87
N GLN A 169 16.47 -3.05 -5.84
CA GLN A 169 17.27 -4.28 -5.79
C GLN A 169 16.91 -5.21 -6.94
N SER A 170 15.62 -5.38 -7.22
CA SER A 170 15.14 -6.21 -8.32
C SER A 170 15.57 -5.63 -9.69
N ALA A 171 15.52 -4.32 -9.86
CA ALA A 171 15.96 -3.64 -11.08
C ALA A 171 17.46 -3.84 -11.34
N VAL A 172 18.28 -3.77 -10.29
CA VAL A 172 19.73 -4.05 -10.39
C VAL A 172 19.99 -5.49 -10.81
N MET A 173 19.23 -6.45 -10.24
CA MET A 173 19.36 -7.86 -10.65
C MET A 173 18.95 -8.12 -12.09
N LEU A 174 17.94 -7.40 -12.58
CA LEU A 174 17.58 -7.46 -14.01
C LEU A 174 18.71 -6.96 -14.90
N LYS A 175 19.42 -5.89 -14.50
CA LYS A 175 20.60 -5.37 -15.22
C LYS A 175 21.75 -6.37 -15.20
N LEU A 176 22.06 -6.97 -14.02
CA LEU A 176 23.08 -8.02 -13.93
C LEU A 176 22.75 -9.22 -14.82
N ASN A 177 21.49 -9.68 -14.81
CA ASN A 177 21.07 -10.77 -15.66
C ASN A 177 21.20 -10.45 -17.16
N ALA A 178 20.84 -9.23 -17.58
CA ALA A 178 20.98 -8.79 -18.97
C ALA A 178 22.44 -8.74 -19.39
N GLU A 179 23.32 -8.29 -18.49
CA GLU A 179 24.77 -8.26 -18.69
C GLU A 179 25.33 -9.66 -18.93
N LEU A 180 24.97 -10.59 -18.01
CA LEU A 180 25.45 -11.98 -18.09
C LEU A 180 24.89 -12.72 -19.30
N LYS A 181 23.68 -12.43 -19.77
CA LYS A 181 23.13 -13.01 -21.01
C LYS A 181 23.96 -12.70 -22.24
N VAL A 182 24.70 -11.61 -22.23
CA VAL A 182 25.58 -11.21 -23.33
C VAL A 182 27.02 -11.71 -23.11
N SER A 183 27.56 -11.50 -21.91
CA SER A 183 28.97 -11.77 -21.63
C SER A 183 29.24 -13.19 -21.14
N PHE A 184 28.28 -13.81 -20.43
CA PHE A 184 28.49 -15.14 -19.83
C PHE A 184 27.17 -15.93 -19.74
N PRO A 185 26.47 -16.22 -20.85
CA PRO A 185 25.10 -16.73 -20.84
C PRO A 185 24.93 -18.07 -20.11
N ALA A 186 25.83 -19.03 -20.32
CA ALA A 186 25.74 -20.36 -19.70
C ALA A 186 25.89 -20.33 -18.16
N TYR A 187 26.54 -19.31 -17.58
CA TYR A 187 26.71 -19.17 -16.13
C TYR A 187 25.38 -19.04 -15.39
N LEU A 188 24.37 -18.42 -16.02
CA LEU A 188 23.03 -18.26 -15.43
C LEU A 188 22.34 -19.59 -15.10
N ASN A 189 22.74 -20.69 -15.74
CA ASN A 189 22.18 -22.02 -15.55
C ASN A 189 22.96 -22.88 -14.54
N VAL A 190 24.13 -22.44 -14.09
CA VAL A 190 24.97 -23.22 -13.16
C VAL A 190 24.33 -23.32 -11.77
N PHE A 191 23.62 -22.28 -11.31
CA PHE A 191 22.99 -22.22 -10.02
C PHE A 191 21.47 -22.09 -10.14
N SER A 192 20.74 -22.61 -9.15
CA SER A 192 19.27 -22.54 -9.13
C SER A 192 18.72 -21.12 -9.04
N LYS A 193 19.50 -20.18 -8.50
CA LYS A 193 19.14 -18.77 -8.36
C LYS A 193 20.38 -17.90 -8.53
N VAL A 194 20.22 -16.81 -9.27
CA VAL A 194 21.25 -15.77 -9.49
C VAL A 194 21.55 -14.91 -8.24
N THR A 195 20.78 -15.07 -7.17
CA THR A 195 20.95 -14.35 -5.92
C THR A 195 21.65 -15.18 -4.84
N THR A 196 22.13 -16.39 -5.16
CA THR A 196 22.88 -17.19 -4.19
C THR A 196 24.23 -16.54 -3.88
N GLN A 197 24.66 -16.64 -2.63
CA GLN A 197 25.95 -16.08 -2.18
C GLN A 197 27.10 -16.58 -3.02
N THR A 198 27.09 -17.89 -3.37
CA THR A 198 28.11 -18.50 -4.22
C THR A 198 28.14 -17.86 -5.60
N PHE A 199 26.96 -17.69 -6.24
CA PHE A 199 26.84 -17.06 -7.55
C PHE A 199 27.44 -15.66 -7.56
N LEU A 200 27.07 -14.83 -6.59
CA LEU A 200 27.51 -13.43 -6.51
C LEU A 200 28.99 -13.33 -6.15
N LYS A 201 29.50 -14.16 -5.21
CA LYS A 201 30.87 -14.08 -4.73
C LYS A 201 31.86 -14.53 -5.80
N LEU A 202 31.51 -15.53 -6.61
CA LEU A 202 32.31 -15.96 -7.74
C LEU A 202 32.41 -14.86 -8.81
N LEU A 203 31.29 -14.22 -9.19
CA LEU A 203 31.30 -13.12 -10.16
C LEU A 203 31.97 -11.85 -9.64
N GLU A 204 32.00 -11.63 -8.35
CA GLU A 204 32.70 -10.50 -7.74
C GLU A 204 34.22 -10.70 -7.85
N ALA A 205 34.70 -11.90 -7.59
CA ALA A 205 36.11 -12.26 -7.74
C ALA A 205 36.50 -12.38 -9.22
N TYR A 206 35.76 -13.14 -9.99
CA TYR A 206 36.01 -13.52 -11.38
C TYR A 206 34.82 -13.13 -12.26
N PRO A 207 34.67 -11.86 -12.68
CA PRO A 207 33.46 -11.37 -13.36
C PRO A 207 33.29 -11.86 -14.80
N LEU A 208 34.38 -12.23 -15.46
CA LEU A 208 34.37 -12.69 -16.85
C LEU A 208 34.64 -14.19 -16.95
N ALA A 209 34.16 -14.81 -18.02
CA ALA A 209 34.45 -16.22 -18.31
C ALA A 209 35.96 -16.51 -18.43
N ALA A 210 36.73 -15.59 -19.05
CA ALA A 210 38.18 -15.70 -19.13
C ALA A 210 38.87 -15.69 -17.75
N ASP A 211 38.37 -14.83 -16.82
CA ASP A 211 38.90 -14.76 -15.45
C ASP A 211 38.67 -16.09 -14.71
N MET A 212 37.47 -16.70 -14.87
CA MET A 212 37.16 -17.99 -14.25
C MET A 212 37.96 -19.16 -14.84
N LEU A 213 38.30 -19.11 -16.12
CA LEU A 213 39.16 -20.12 -16.76
C LEU A 213 40.63 -20.00 -16.31
N ALA A 214 41.10 -18.79 -16.08
CA ALA A 214 42.46 -18.51 -15.61
C ALA A 214 42.63 -18.75 -14.10
N ALA A 215 41.55 -18.76 -13.34
CA ALA A 215 41.59 -18.93 -11.89
C ALA A 215 42.04 -20.32 -11.46
N PRO A 216 42.83 -20.44 -10.35
CA PRO A 216 43.21 -21.72 -9.77
C PRO A 216 41.98 -22.54 -9.38
N LYS A 217 41.94 -23.81 -9.74
CA LYS A 217 40.81 -24.72 -9.42
C LYS A 217 40.48 -24.73 -7.93
N ASP A 218 41.55 -24.85 -7.12
CA ASP A 218 41.37 -24.96 -5.65
C ASP A 218 40.76 -23.71 -5.03
N GLU A 219 41.04 -22.53 -5.59
CA GLU A 219 40.45 -21.27 -5.13
C GLU A 219 38.95 -21.19 -5.45
N LEU A 220 38.54 -21.52 -6.66
CA LEU A 220 37.13 -21.58 -7.05
C LEU A 220 36.35 -22.60 -6.21
N VAL A 221 36.93 -23.80 -6.03
CA VAL A 221 36.35 -24.85 -5.20
C VAL A 221 36.19 -24.40 -3.75
N GLU A 222 37.18 -23.68 -3.20
CA GLU A 222 37.12 -23.18 -1.84
C GLU A 222 36.06 -22.07 -1.66
N ILE A 223 35.94 -21.15 -2.60
CA ILE A 223 34.86 -20.14 -2.61
C ILE A 223 33.49 -20.84 -2.60
N ILE A 224 33.30 -21.86 -3.43
CA ILE A 224 32.04 -22.62 -3.50
C ILE A 224 31.77 -23.33 -2.16
N ARG A 225 32.79 -23.98 -1.59
CA ARG A 225 32.69 -24.71 -0.32
C ARG A 225 32.26 -23.80 0.83
N GLN A 226 32.91 -22.64 0.95
CA GLN A 226 32.63 -21.67 2.02
C GLN A 226 31.23 -21.05 1.90
N THR A 227 30.74 -20.82 0.68
CA THR A 227 29.48 -20.09 0.47
C THR A 227 28.27 -20.99 0.32
N ALA A 228 28.43 -22.21 -0.22
CA ALA A 228 27.31 -23.11 -0.48
C ALA A 228 26.90 -23.97 0.71
N ARG A 229 27.72 -24.05 1.77
CA ARG A 229 27.52 -24.95 2.94
C ARG A 229 27.36 -26.42 2.57
N PHE A 230 27.84 -26.84 1.39
CA PHE A 230 27.85 -28.22 0.90
C PHE A 230 29.25 -28.80 0.90
N GLY A 231 29.37 -30.14 0.88
CA GLY A 231 30.64 -30.84 0.91
C GLY A 231 31.51 -30.66 -0.34
N LYS A 232 32.78 -31.11 -0.27
CA LYS A 232 33.79 -30.99 -1.34
C LYS A 232 33.31 -31.57 -2.68
N LYS A 233 32.57 -32.68 -2.66
CA LYS A 233 32.04 -33.33 -3.88
C LYS A 233 31.10 -32.38 -4.67
N TYR A 234 30.21 -31.67 -3.97
CA TYR A 234 29.35 -30.66 -4.58
C TYR A 234 30.15 -29.50 -5.18
N ALA A 235 31.13 -28.99 -4.42
CA ALA A 235 31.97 -27.87 -4.89
C ALA A 235 32.74 -28.23 -6.18
N ILE A 236 33.29 -29.44 -6.25
CA ILE A 236 33.96 -29.92 -7.47
C ILE A 236 32.99 -30.03 -8.64
N SER A 237 31.80 -30.61 -8.43
CA SER A 237 30.78 -30.70 -9.50
C SER A 237 30.35 -29.33 -10.00
N LYS A 238 30.25 -28.31 -9.09
CA LYS A 238 29.94 -26.95 -9.50
C LYS A 238 31.08 -26.26 -10.22
N TYR A 239 32.33 -26.51 -9.81
CA TYR A 239 33.50 -26.04 -10.55
C TYR A 239 33.52 -26.58 -11.99
N ASP A 240 33.25 -27.88 -12.18
CA ASP A 240 33.22 -28.49 -13.51
C ASP A 240 32.14 -27.85 -14.39
N ALA A 241 30.95 -27.59 -13.81
CA ALA A 241 29.86 -26.87 -14.49
C ALA A 241 30.23 -25.42 -14.86
N ILE A 242 30.92 -24.69 -13.95
CA ILE A 242 31.42 -23.34 -14.19
C ILE A 242 32.46 -23.33 -15.30
N SER A 243 33.44 -24.27 -15.26
CA SER A 243 34.47 -24.40 -16.28
C SER A 243 33.88 -24.69 -17.64
N ALA A 244 32.89 -25.59 -17.73
CA ALA A 244 32.16 -25.85 -18.96
C ALA A 244 31.41 -24.61 -19.49
N ALA A 245 30.72 -23.90 -18.61
CA ALA A 245 30.00 -22.65 -18.93
C ALA A 245 30.98 -21.56 -19.42
N ALA A 246 32.16 -21.46 -18.83
CA ALA A 246 33.16 -20.47 -19.19
C ALA A 246 33.81 -20.79 -20.58
N LYS A 247 34.03 -22.07 -20.89
CA LYS A 247 34.45 -22.51 -22.19
C LYS A 247 33.40 -22.23 -23.26
N ASP A 248 32.13 -22.48 -22.99
CA ASP A 248 31.03 -22.15 -23.87
C ASP A 248 30.96 -20.64 -24.16
N ALA A 249 31.13 -19.81 -23.13
CA ALA A 249 31.10 -18.35 -23.25
C ALA A 249 32.26 -17.79 -24.13
N SER A 250 33.38 -18.50 -24.25
CA SER A 250 34.45 -18.11 -25.19
C SER A 250 34.04 -18.26 -26.64
N VAL A 251 33.03 -19.09 -26.90
CA VAL A 251 32.50 -19.33 -28.27
C VAL A 251 31.20 -18.53 -28.50
N PHE A 252 30.31 -18.54 -27.54
CA PHE A 252 28.93 -17.97 -27.63
C PHE A 252 28.69 -16.78 -26.71
N GLY A 253 29.69 -16.21 -26.12
CA GLY A 253 29.57 -14.99 -25.29
C GLY A 253 30.38 -13.85 -25.91
N ARG A 254 30.01 -12.60 -25.58
CA ARG A 254 30.77 -11.41 -25.94
C ARG A 254 31.05 -10.57 -24.69
N ALA A 255 32.26 -10.74 -24.17
CA ALA A 255 32.74 -9.93 -23.07
C ALA A 255 33.55 -8.73 -23.55
N LEU A 256 33.31 -7.56 -23.03
CA LEU A 256 34.07 -6.33 -23.21
C LEU A 256 34.79 -5.99 -21.91
N PRO A 257 35.90 -5.23 -21.91
CA PRO A 257 36.62 -4.86 -20.70
C PRO A 257 35.75 -4.16 -19.63
N SER A 258 34.74 -3.36 -20.05
CA SER A 258 33.80 -2.67 -19.18
C SER A 258 32.82 -3.61 -18.47
N ASN A 259 32.59 -4.84 -18.97
CA ASN A 259 31.65 -5.78 -18.34
C ASN A 259 32.09 -6.17 -16.93
N ALA A 260 33.38 -6.37 -16.70
CA ALA A 260 33.92 -6.70 -15.38
C ALA A 260 33.58 -5.63 -14.31
N LEU A 261 33.78 -4.35 -14.67
CA LEU A 261 33.42 -3.25 -13.79
C LEU A 261 31.91 -3.20 -13.53
N ARG A 262 31.10 -3.32 -14.59
CA ARG A 262 29.64 -3.25 -14.49
C ARG A 262 29.06 -4.37 -13.64
N ILE A 263 29.53 -5.60 -13.83
CA ILE A 263 29.12 -6.77 -13.01
C ILE A 263 29.43 -6.52 -11.54
N ARG A 264 30.65 -6.09 -11.22
CA ARG A 264 31.03 -5.77 -9.83
C ARG A 264 30.20 -4.64 -9.22
N LEU A 265 29.92 -3.57 -9.99
CA LEU A 265 29.05 -2.48 -9.54
C LEU A 265 27.63 -2.97 -9.25
N TYR A 266 27.02 -3.78 -10.12
CA TYR A 266 25.68 -4.32 -9.89
C TYR A 266 25.63 -5.21 -8.65
N ILE A 267 26.65 -6.04 -8.42
CA ILE A 267 26.73 -6.90 -7.23
C ILE A 267 26.89 -6.05 -5.95
N LYS A 268 27.76 -5.04 -5.99
CA LYS A 268 27.94 -4.11 -4.87
C LYS A 268 26.63 -3.39 -4.51
N THR A 269 25.98 -2.79 -5.49
CA THR A 269 24.68 -2.10 -5.31
C THR A 269 23.58 -3.05 -4.81
N TYR A 270 23.53 -4.29 -5.34
CA TYR A 270 22.59 -5.30 -4.82
C TYR A 270 22.80 -5.58 -3.34
N ARG A 271 24.06 -5.69 -2.87
CA ARG A 271 24.39 -5.91 -1.46
C ARG A 271 24.09 -4.71 -0.59
N GLU A 272 24.33 -3.49 -1.07
CA GLU A 272 23.97 -2.25 -0.40
C GLU A 272 22.45 -2.18 -0.18
N TYR A 273 21.64 -2.47 -1.20
CA TYR A 273 20.19 -2.53 -1.04
C TYR A 273 19.75 -3.67 -0.10
N GLN A 274 20.46 -4.82 -0.09
CA GLN A 274 20.14 -5.88 0.88
C GLN A 274 20.38 -5.40 2.31
N ALA A 275 21.47 -4.70 2.58
CA ALA A 275 21.73 -4.12 3.89
C ALA A 275 20.67 -3.08 4.30
N HIS A 276 20.22 -2.24 3.38
CA HIS A 276 19.09 -1.32 3.64
C HIS A 276 17.80 -2.06 4.00
N LEU A 277 17.47 -3.13 3.27
CA LEU A 277 16.29 -3.95 3.54
C LEU A 277 16.36 -4.62 4.91
N ASP A 278 17.52 -5.13 5.29
CA ASP A 278 17.75 -5.77 6.58
C ASP A 278 17.61 -4.74 7.73
N SER A 279 18.18 -3.54 7.57
CA SER A 279 18.04 -2.44 8.53
C SER A 279 16.62 -1.95 8.70
N ILE A 280 15.87 -1.79 7.58
CA ILE A 280 14.45 -1.39 7.64
C ILE A 280 13.62 -2.48 8.31
N LEU A 281 13.89 -3.75 8.01
CA LEU A 281 13.15 -4.86 8.62
C LEU A 281 13.41 -4.94 10.14
N GLU A 282 14.65 -4.70 10.58
CA GLU A 282 14.98 -4.61 12.00
C GLU A 282 14.23 -3.46 12.69
N GLU A 283 14.18 -2.28 12.06
CA GLU A 283 13.46 -1.14 12.61
C GLU A 283 11.93 -1.37 12.61
N LEU A 284 11.39 -2.05 11.60
CA LEU A 284 9.98 -2.49 11.61
C LEU A 284 9.67 -3.40 12.80
N HIS A 285 10.56 -4.36 13.12
CA HIS A 285 10.36 -5.19 14.31
C HIS A 285 10.37 -4.37 15.59
N LYS A 286 11.32 -3.45 15.75
CA LYS A 286 11.39 -2.54 16.90
C LYS A 286 10.14 -1.65 17.01
N ALA A 287 9.69 -1.08 15.88
CA ALA A 287 8.51 -0.23 15.84
C ALA A 287 7.24 -1.00 16.23
N VAL A 288 7.07 -2.23 15.71
CA VAL A 288 5.94 -3.09 16.08
C VAL A 288 6.03 -3.53 17.55
N ASP A 289 7.22 -3.84 18.06
CA ASP A 289 7.40 -4.22 19.48
C ASP A 289 7.03 -3.10 20.45
N LYS A 290 7.26 -1.83 20.09
CA LYS A 290 6.82 -0.66 20.86
C LYS A 290 5.29 -0.55 20.95
N LEU A 291 4.56 -1.20 20.05
CA LEU A 291 3.09 -1.19 20.01
C LEU A 291 2.45 -2.31 20.84
N LYS A 292 3.23 -3.14 21.55
CA LYS A 292 2.69 -4.21 22.42
C LYS A 292 1.64 -3.65 23.38
N GLY A 293 0.48 -4.32 23.46
CA GLY A 293 -0.65 -3.88 24.27
C GLY A 293 -1.57 -2.86 23.57
N THR A 294 -1.33 -2.53 22.31
CA THR A 294 -2.23 -1.68 21.54
C THR A 294 -3.07 -2.49 20.53
N PRO A 295 -4.25 -2.00 20.14
CA PRO A 295 -5.06 -2.65 19.11
C PRO A 295 -4.35 -2.86 17.78
N VAL A 296 -3.39 -2.01 17.43
CA VAL A 296 -2.58 -2.12 16.21
C VAL A 296 -1.72 -3.37 16.25
N TYR A 297 -1.05 -3.62 17.38
CA TYR A 297 -0.22 -4.80 17.61
C TYR A 297 -1.05 -6.09 17.51
N ASP A 298 -2.20 -6.11 18.22
CA ASP A 298 -3.08 -7.28 18.24
C ASP A 298 -3.61 -7.60 16.84
N ARG A 299 -3.98 -6.58 16.05
CA ARG A 299 -4.41 -6.73 14.66
C ARG A 299 -3.29 -7.27 13.76
N ILE A 300 -2.03 -6.87 13.97
CA ILE A 300 -0.88 -7.42 13.23
C ILE A 300 -0.72 -8.92 13.54
N LEU A 301 -0.75 -9.30 14.82
CA LEU A 301 -0.67 -10.72 15.22
C LEU A 301 -1.84 -11.54 14.68
N LEU A 302 -3.04 -10.97 14.76
CA LEU A 302 -4.25 -11.61 14.25
C LEU A 302 -4.12 -11.94 12.76
N LEU A 303 -3.66 -10.99 11.94
CA LEU A 303 -3.49 -11.23 10.50
C LEU A 303 -2.42 -12.28 10.19
N GLN A 304 -1.41 -12.47 11.04
CA GLN A 304 -0.41 -13.52 10.85
C GLN A 304 -0.98 -14.94 11.01
N SER A 305 -2.14 -15.10 11.64
CA SER A 305 -2.84 -16.39 11.67
C SER A 305 -3.38 -16.83 10.30
N LEU A 306 -3.61 -15.88 9.39
CA LEU A 306 -4.04 -16.19 8.03
C LEU A 306 -2.90 -16.84 7.25
N ARG A 307 -3.14 -18.02 6.71
CA ARG A 307 -2.12 -18.74 5.93
C ARG A 307 -1.61 -17.88 4.77
N GLY A 308 -0.29 -17.84 4.62
CA GLY A 308 0.39 -17.05 3.60
C GLY A 308 0.60 -15.57 3.96
N VAL A 309 0.20 -15.13 5.14
CA VAL A 309 0.48 -13.80 5.70
C VAL A 309 1.61 -13.93 6.73
N GLY A 310 2.81 -13.50 6.37
CA GLY A 310 3.92 -13.36 7.33
C GLY A 310 3.94 -11.97 7.97
N PHE A 311 4.90 -11.76 8.91
CA PHE A 311 5.07 -10.51 9.64
C PHE A 311 4.98 -9.27 8.73
N LEU A 312 5.86 -9.16 7.74
CA LEU A 312 5.92 -8.00 6.85
C LEU A 312 4.58 -7.76 6.11
N SER A 313 3.91 -8.84 5.66
CA SER A 313 2.62 -8.72 4.98
C SER A 313 1.52 -8.20 5.91
N ALA A 314 1.50 -8.65 7.17
CA ALA A 314 0.56 -8.19 8.17
C ALA A 314 0.78 -6.70 8.48
N VAL A 315 2.04 -6.29 8.72
CA VAL A 315 2.39 -4.89 8.98
C VAL A 315 1.99 -4.00 7.81
N VAL A 316 2.28 -4.40 6.55
CA VAL A 316 1.88 -3.64 5.36
C VAL A 316 0.36 -3.45 5.31
N LEU A 317 -0.41 -4.52 5.50
CA LEU A 317 -1.87 -4.43 5.41
C LEU A 317 -2.45 -3.51 6.48
N ILE A 318 -1.99 -3.59 7.73
CA ILE A 318 -2.43 -2.72 8.82
C ILE A 318 -1.98 -1.27 8.58
N ALA A 319 -0.72 -1.05 8.21
CA ALA A 319 -0.18 0.29 7.96
C ALA A 319 -0.89 0.99 6.78
N GLU A 320 -1.12 0.29 5.66
CA GLU A 320 -1.83 0.85 4.51
C GLU A 320 -3.33 1.04 4.77
N MET A 321 -3.94 0.21 5.61
CA MET A 321 -5.33 0.35 6.05
C MET A 321 -5.52 1.62 6.92
N GLY A 322 -4.56 1.93 7.78
CA GLY A 322 -4.63 3.05 8.72
C GLY A 322 -5.48 2.70 9.94
N SER A 323 -6.76 3.05 9.94
CA SER A 323 -7.71 2.63 10.98
C SER A 323 -8.76 1.68 10.42
N PHE A 324 -8.96 0.54 11.08
CA PHE A 324 -9.99 -0.43 10.68
C PHE A 324 -11.41 0.11 10.91
N ASP A 325 -11.59 0.98 11.88
CA ASP A 325 -12.89 1.52 12.30
C ASP A 325 -13.57 2.38 11.22
N LEU A 326 -12.80 2.76 10.18
CA LEU A 326 -13.31 3.43 8.98
C LEU A 326 -14.19 2.55 8.08
N PHE A 327 -14.10 1.25 8.25
CA PHE A 327 -14.73 0.30 7.32
C PHE A 327 -15.95 -0.37 7.96
N SER A 328 -17.15 0.06 7.58
CA SER A 328 -18.40 -0.55 8.03
C SER A 328 -18.78 -1.82 7.26
N SER A 329 -17.99 -2.20 6.22
CA SER A 329 -18.23 -3.41 5.44
C SER A 329 -17.00 -3.84 4.65
N PRO A 330 -16.88 -5.14 4.29
CA PRO A 330 -15.80 -5.62 3.43
C PRO A 330 -15.73 -4.90 2.09
N LYS A 331 -16.89 -4.48 1.56
CA LYS A 331 -16.99 -3.72 0.30
C LYS A 331 -16.23 -2.40 0.36
N LYS A 332 -16.30 -1.70 1.49
CA LYS A 332 -15.55 -0.46 1.69
C LYS A 332 -14.05 -0.71 1.79
N LEU A 333 -13.62 -1.79 2.45
CA LEU A 333 -12.22 -2.15 2.58
C LEU A 333 -11.59 -2.49 1.22
N TYR A 334 -12.21 -3.35 0.41
CA TYR A 334 -11.62 -3.67 -0.88
C TYR A 334 -11.70 -2.51 -1.88
N ALA A 335 -12.70 -1.65 -1.81
CA ALA A 335 -12.77 -0.41 -2.59
C ALA A 335 -11.65 0.57 -2.17
N TYR A 336 -11.36 0.67 -0.89
CA TYR A 336 -10.25 1.47 -0.36
C TYR A 336 -8.89 0.99 -0.89
N PHE A 337 -8.70 -0.31 -1.02
CA PHE A 337 -7.52 -0.87 -1.66
C PHE A 337 -7.56 -0.81 -3.20
N GLY A 338 -8.65 -0.34 -3.79
CA GLY A 338 -8.82 -0.20 -5.24
C GLY A 338 -8.94 -1.54 -5.95
N LEU A 339 -9.56 -2.53 -5.30
CA LEU A 339 -9.89 -3.84 -5.86
C LEU A 339 -11.28 -3.86 -6.51
N ASP A 340 -12.08 -2.82 -6.33
CA ASP A 340 -13.40 -2.66 -6.92
C ASP A 340 -13.33 -2.55 -8.44
N PRO A 341 -14.38 -2.97 -9.16
CA PRO A 341 -14.44 -2.79 -10.60
C PRO A 341 -14.62 -1.30 -10.96
N ALA A 342 -13.87 -0.82 -11.95
CA ALA A 342 -14.08 0.51 -12.51
C ALA A 342 -15.39 0.52 -13.30
N VAL A 343 -16.43 1.17 -12.75
CA VAL A 343 -17.72 1.29 -13.41
C VAL A 343 -17.59 2.21 -14.63
N LYS A 344 -17.91 1.70 -15.81
CA LYS A 344 -18.07 2.45 -17.05
C LYS A 344 -19.50 2.25 -17.55
N GLN A 345 -20.42 3.04 -17.02
CA GLN A 345 -21.83 3.05 -17.46
C GLN A 345 -22.19 4.47 -17.88
N SER A 346 -22.77 4.60 -19.05
CA SER A 346 -23.29 5.85 -19.59
C SER A 346 -24.56 5.54 -20.37
N GLY A 347 -25.71 5.90 -19.81
CA GLY A 347 -27.01 5.62 -20.42
C GLY A 347 -27.24 4.11 -20.67
N LYS A 348 -27.47 3.72 -21.92
CA LYS A 348 -27.62 2.30 -22.31
C LYS A 348 -26.31 1.54 -22.49
N PHE A 349 -25.13 2.21 -22.34
CA PHE A 349 -23.81 1.59 -22.51
C PHE A 349 -23.35 0.97 -21.19
N ASN A 350 -23.25 -0.36 -21.16
CA ASN A 350 -22.54 -1.12 -20.14
C ASN A 350 -21.22 -1.60 -20.72
N GLY A 351 -20.11 -1.13 -20.17
CA GLY A 351 -18.77 -1.55 -20.61
C GLY A 351 -18.52 -3.02 -20.32
N ASP A 352 -18.35 -3.85 -21.35
CA ASP A 352 -18.15 -5.31 -21.25
C ASP A 352 -16.80 -5.70 -20.61
N LYS A 353 -15.83 -4.79 -20.58
CA LYS A 353 -14.48 -5.01 -20.00
C LYS A 353 -14.27 -4.10 -18.83
N VAL A 354 -14.65 -4.57 -17.64
CA VAL A 354 -14.45 -3.85 -16.39
C VAL A 354 -13.11 -4.25 -15.79
N HIS A 355 -12.18 -3.30 -15.71
CA HIS A 355 -10.90 -3.47 -15.03
C HIS A 355 -11.02 -3.05 -13.55
N MET A 356 -10.09 -3.57 -12.73
CA MET A 356 -9.93 -3.12 -11.35
C MET A 356 -9.67 -1.60 -11.30
N SER A 357 -10.30 -0.87 -10.37
CA SER A 357 -10.21 0.61 -10.29
C SER A 357 -8.81 1.12 -10.02
N LYS A 358 -8.02 0.37 -9.24
CA LYS A 358 -6.65 0.69 -8.81
C LYS A 358 -6.51 2.04 -8.10
N ARG A 359 -7.60 2.60 -7.57
CA ARG A 359 -7.63 3.93 -6.91
C ARG A 359 -7.02 3.96 -5.52
N GLY A 360 -6.76 2.80 -4.92
CA GLY A 360 -6.17 2.68 -3.59
C GLY A 360 -4.69 2.31 -3.61
N SER A 361 -4.17 1.87 -2.45
CA SER A 361 -2.77 1.48 -2.27
C SER A 361 -2.33 0.37 -3.22
N SER A 362 -1.32 0.67 -4.04
CA SER A 362 -0.69 -0.34 -4.91
C SER A 362 0.06 -1.39 -4.10
N LEU A 363 0.63 -0.99 -2.95
CA LEU A 363 1.36 -1.87 -2.05
C LEU A 363 0.42 -2.87 -1.38
N ALA A 364 -0.72 -2.42 -0.83
CA ALA A 364 -1.73 -3.32 -0.28
C ALA A 364 -2.23 -4.34 -1.32
N ARG A 365 -2.48 -3.90 -2.56
CA ARG A 365 -2.85 -4.83 -3.65
C ARG A 365 -1.75 -5.84 -3.97
N ARG A 366 -0.48 -5.41 -3.97
CA ARG A 366 0.68 -6.31 -4.16
C ARG A 366 0.71 -7.39 -3.08
N ILE A 367 0.52 -7.02 -1.81
CA ILE A 367 0.48 -7.98 -0.70
C ILE A 367 -0.71 -8.92 -0.83
N LEU A 368 -1.91 -8.40 -1.07
CA LEU A 368 -3.11 -9.24 -1.25
C LEU A 368 -2.96 -10.22 -2.41
N HIS A 369 -2.31 -9.81 -3.51
CA HIS A 369 -1.99 -10.70 -4.61
C HIS A 369 -0.99 -11.80 -4.20
N MET A 370 0.06 -11.45 -3.45
CA MET A 370 1.03 -12.44 -2.94
C MET A 370 0.36 -13.42 -1.97
N VAL A 371 -0.49 -12.94 -1.07
CA VAL A 371 -1.27 -13.78 -0.13
C VAL A 371 -2.21 -14.70 -0.91
N ALA A 372 -2.89 -14.18 -1.94
CA ALA A 372 -3.73 -15.00 -2.82
C ALA A 372 -2.94 -16.15 -3.45
N LEU A 373 -1.81 -15.84 -4.09
CA LEU A 373 -0.96 -16.86 -4.71
C LEU A 373 -0.41 -17.86 -3.68
N ASN A 374 -0.06 -17.42 -2.46
CA ASN A 374 0.43 -18.32 -1.42
C ASN A 374 -0.66 -19.31 -0.97
N ASN A 375 -1.91 -18.87 -0.85
CA ASN A 375 -3.04 -19.74 -0.50
C ASN A 375 -3.40 -20.73 -1.61
N LEU A 376 -3.03 -20.46 -2.86
CA LEU A 376 -3.26 -21.34 -4.02
C LEU A 376 -2.15 -22.36 -4.22
N LYS A 377 -1.03 -22.27 -3.48
CA LYS A 377 0.06 -23.24 -3.60
C LYS A 377 -0.37 -24.63 -3.15
N VAL A 378 0.20 -25.62 -3.81
CA VAL A 378 0.13 -27.02 -3.40
C VAL A 378 1.45 -27.38 -2.74
N ASP A 379 1.40 -27.96 -1.58
CA ASP A 379 2.58 -28.45 -0.90
C ASP A 379 3.23 -29.57 -1.73
N LYS A 380 4.55 -29.51 -1.88
CA LYS A 380 5.28 -30.44 -2.76
C LYS A 380 5.39 -31.83 -2.18
N GLY A 381 5.44 -31.95 -0.85
CA GLY A 381 5.56 -33.23 -0.15
C GLY A 381 4.22 -33.93 -0.03
N THR A 382 3.23 -33.25 0.56
CA THR A 382 1.90 -33.83 0.83
C THR A 382 0.96 -33.82 -0.38
N LYS A 383 1.27 -33.05 -1.44
CA LYS A 383 0.41 -32.80 -2.61
C LYS A 383 -0.94 -32.19 -2.27
N THR A 384 -1.09 -31.64 -1.06
CA THR A 384 -2.32 -30.97 -0.60
C THR A 384 -2.23 -29.45 -0.81
N PRO A 385 -3.34 -28.76 -1.14
CA PRO A 385 -3.37 -27.32 -1.17
C PRO A 385 -3.09 -26.70 0.20
N VAL A 386 -2.32 -25.61 0.23
CA VAL A 386 -2.06 -24.82 1.47
C VAL A 386 -3.37 -24.37 2.12
N ASN A 387 -4.33 -23.97 1.31
CA ASN A 387 -5.70 -23.65 1.74
C ASN A 387 -6.70 -24.32 0.80
N PRO A 388 -7.25 -25.49 1.17
CA PRO A 388 -8.16 -26.26 0.31
C PRO A 388 -9.40 -25.47 -0.11
N VAL A 389 -9.99 -24.68 0.79
CA VAL A 389 -11.21 -23.90 0.54
C VAL A 389 -10.95 -22.80 -0.50
N ILE A 390 -9.87 -22.04 -0.34
CA ILE A 390 -9.47 -21.00 -1.29
C ILE A 390 -9.06 -21.61 -2.63
N HIS A 391 -8.39 -22.76 -2.60
CA HIS A 391 -7.98 -23.47 -3.81
C HIS A 391 -9.19 -23.97 -4.61
N SER A 392 -10.19 -24.56 -3.95
CA SER A 392 -11.44 -25.00 -4.58
C SER A 392 -12.20 -23.80 -5.17
N TYR A 393 -12.35 -22.71 -4.41
CA TYR A 393 -12.95 -21.48 -4.90
C TYR A 393 -12.27 -20.93 -6.16
N TYR A 394 -10.93 -20.95 -6.21
CA TYR A 394 -10.17 -20.54 -7.39
C TYR A 394 -10.44 -21.48 -8.58
N ALA A 395 -10.43 -22.80 -8.37
CA ALA A 395 -10.69 -23.77 -9.41
C ALA A 395 -12.07 -23.56 -10.05
N ASP A 396 -13.10 -23.31 -9.25
CA ASP A 396 -14.43 -22.98 -9.73
C ASP A 396 -14.47 -21.70 -10.55
N LYS A 397 -13.78 -20.65 -10.10
CA LYS A 397 -13.68 -19.39 -10.88
C LYS A 397 -12.95 -19.57 -12.21
N CYS A 398 -11.98 -20.48 -12.28
CA CYS A 398 -11.26 -20.78 -13.52
C CYS A 398 -12.12 -21.50 -14.58
N LYS A 399 -13.26 -22.12 -14.21
CA LYS A 399 -14.22 -22.73 -15.17
C LYS A 399 -14.83 -21.68 -16.10
N SER A 400 -15.05 -20.45 -15.61
CA SER A 400 -15.71 -19.36 -16.36
C SER A 400 -14.84 -18.12 -16.58
N LYS A 401 -13.67 -18.03 -15.96
CA LYS A 401 -12.82 -16.82 -15.98
C LYS A 401 -11.37 -17.14 -16.31
N LYS A 402 -10.67 -16.17 -16.92
CA LYS A 402 -9.21 -16.27 -17.11
C LYS A 402 -8.50 -16.34 -15.74
N LYS A 403 -7.40 -17.09 -15.66
CA LYS A 403 -6.64 -17.34 -14.42
C LYS A 403 -6.35 -16.06 -13.60
N ASN A 404 -5.88 -14.99 -14.24
CA ASN A 404 -5.60 -13.73 -13.53
C ASN A 404 -6.86 -13.04 -12.98
N VAL A 405 -8.01 -13.20 -13.64
CA VAL A 405 -9.29 -12.70 -13.15
C VAL A 405 -9.78 -13.53 -11.96
N ALA A 406 -9.56 -14.84 -12.00
CA ALA A 406 -9.85 -15.75 -10.88
C ALA A 406 -8.97 -15.42 -9.66
N VAL A 407 -7.67 -15.10 -9.84
CA VAL A 407 -6.82 -14.59 -8.75
C VAL A 407 -7.37 -13.28 -8.17
N GLY A 408 -7.89 -12.37 -8.99
CA GLY A 408 -8.58 -11.17 -8.52
C GLY A 408 -9.79 -11.49 -7.63
N ALA A 409 -10.58 -12.51 -7.99
CA ALA A 409 -11.69 -12.97 -7.15
C ALA A 409 -11.20 -13.55 -5.81
N VAL A 410 -10.07 -14.27 -5.80
CA VAL A 410 -9.43 -14.76 -4.57
C VAL A 410 -8.97 -13.59 -3.70
N MET A 411 -8.38 -12.54 -4.27
CA MET A 411 -8.01 -11.33 -3.51
C MET A 411 -9.22 -10.70 -2.81
N HIS A 412 -10.38 -10.63 -3.47
CA HIS A 412 -11.64 -10.18 -2.86
C HIS A 412 -12.07 -11.10 -1.69
N LYS A 413 -12.00 -12.42 -1.88
CA LYS A 413 -12.34 -13.40 -0.82
C LYS A 413 -11.41 -13.22 0.39
N ILE A 414 -10.11 -13.03 0.17
CA ILE A 414 -9.13 -12.75 1.22
C ILE A 414 -9.44 -11.43 1.94
N CYS A 415 -9.80 -10.37 1.23
CA CYS A 415 -10.23 -9.11 1.85
C CYS A 415 -11.46 -9.30 2.76
N ASN A 416 -12.44 -10.13 2.35
CA ASN A 416 -13.60 -10.45 3.18
C ASN A 416 -13.19 -11.21 4.44
N ILE A 417 -12.25 -12.15 4.32
CA ILE A 417 -11.71 -12.91 5.46
C ILE A 417 -10.99 -11.96 6.42
N ILE A 418 -10.08 -11.11 5.92
CA ILE A 418 -9.37 -10.11 6.73
C ILE A 418 -10.35 -9.19 7.46
N PHE A 419 -11.39 -8.72 6.76
CA PHE A 419 -12.40 -7.89 7.39
C PHE A 419 -13.14 -8.62 8.52
N ALA A 420 -13.55 -9.87 8.32
CA ALA A 420 -14.22 -10.68 9.32
C ALA A 420 -13.32 -10.93 10.54
N MET A 421 -12.05 -11.32 10.31
CA MET A 421 -11.07 -11.51 11.37
C MET A 421 -10.91 -10.28 12.24
N LEU A 422 -10.73 -9.10 11.63
CA LEU A 422 -10.53 -7.83 12.34
C LEU A 422 -11.80 -7.36 13.05
N ARG A 423 -12.98 -7.57 12.47
CA ARG A 423 -14.28 -7.22 13.08
C ARG A 423 -14.58 -8.09 14.30
N ASP A 424 -14.36 -9.40 14.16
CA ASP A 424 -14.75 -10.38 15.19
C ASP A 424 -13.62 -10.65 16.19
N ASN A 425 -12.44 -10.08 15.94
CA ASN A 425 -11.20 -10.31 16.69
C ASN A 425 -10.90 -11.79 16.88
N LYS A 426 -11.07 -12.60 15.81
CA LYS A 426 -10.86 -14.04 15.80
C LYS A 426 -9.76 -14.45 14.83
N PRO A 427 -8.85 -15.36 15.24
CA PRO A 427 -7.83 -15.90 14.33
C PRO A 427 -8.47 -16.66 13.16
N PHE A 428 -7.69 -16.78 12.08
CA PHE A 428 -8.14 -17.50 10.89
C PHE A 428 -8.19 -19.00 11.14
N GLU A 429 -9.34 -19.59 10.82
CA GLU A 429 -9.53 -21.04 10.78
C GLU A 429 -9.96 -21.47 9.37
N ILE A 430 -9.49 -22.65 8.94
CA ILE A 430 -9.92 -23.23 7.66
C ILE A 430 -11.22 -23.96 7.90
N ILE A 431 -12.32 -23.29 7.56
CA ILE A 431 -13.67 -23.86 7.60
C ILE A 431 -14.31 -23.76 6.23
N THR A 432 -15.17 -24.70 5.89
CA THR A 432 -15.93 -24.63 4.64
C THR A 432 -17.00 -23.55 4.71
N PRO A 433 -17.55 -23.07 3.55
CA PRO A 433 -18.69 -22.14 3.56
C PRO A 433 -19.90 -22.69 4.31
N GLU A 434 -20.14 -24.00 4.23
CA GLU A 434 -21.22 -24.71 4.89
C GLU A 434 -21.04 -24.68 6.41
N GLU A 435 -19.89 -25.11 6.92
CA GLU A 435 -19.53 -25.04 8.34
C GLU A 435 -19.60 -23.60 8.89
N HIS A 436 -19.13 -22.61 8.10
CA HIS A 436 -19.22 -21.20 8.49
C HIS A 436 -20.68 -20.75 8.59
N CYS A 437 -21.52 -21.17 7.66
CA CYS A 437 -22.96 -20.85 7.68
C CYS A 437 -23.64 -21.47 8.91
N GLU A 438 -23.37 -22.72 9.23
CA GLU A 438 -23.88 -23.41 10.41
C GLU A 438 -23.46 -22.71 11.71
N GLN A 439 -22.18 -22.37 11.84
CA GLN A 439 -21.67 -21.63 13.00
C GLN A 439 -22.31 -20.24 13.12
N TYR A 440 -22.51 -19.55 11.99
CA TYR A 440 -23.14 -18.23 11.99
C TYR A 440 -24.61 -18.31 12.41
N LEU A 441 -25.38 -19.27 11.89
CA LEU A 441 -26.78 -19.48 12.25
C LEU A 441 -26.94 -19.92 13.70
N ALA A 442 -26.04 -20.77 14.21
CA ALA A 442 -26.01 -21.17 15.63
C ALA A 442 -25.75 -19.97 16.57
N ALA A 443 -24.91 -19.03 16.14
CA ALA A 443 -24.61 -17.82 16.90
C ALA A 443 -25.69 -16.72 16.78
N HIS A 444 -26.59 -16.82 15.79
CA HIS A 444 -27.62 -15.82 15.47
C HIS A 444 -28.98 -16.50 15.23
N PRO A 445 -29.59 -17.12 16.24
CA PRO A 445 -30.84 -17.88 16.05
C PRO A 445 -32.04 -17.02 15.56
N ASP A 446 -31.98 -15.70 15.84
CA ASP A 446 -32.95 -14.72 15.37
C ASP A 446 -32.99 -14.57 13.82
N LYS A 447 -31.93 -14.96 13.11
CA LYS A 447 -31.84 -14.87 11.66
C LYS A 447 -32.29 -16.15 10.94
N VAL A 448 -32.48 -17.25 11.66
CA VAL A 448 -32.98 -18.51 11.10
C VAL A 448 -34.43 -18.36 10.63
N GLN A 449 -35.23 -17.56 11.32
CA GLN A 449 -36.66 -17.32 11.02
C GLN A 449 -36.92 -16.53 9.72
N ASN A 450 -35.88 -15.90 9.13
CA ASN A 450 -36.03 -15.11 7.90
C ASN A 450 -35.58 -15.86 6.63
N ILE A 451 -35.21 -17.13 6.71
CA ILE A 451 -34.72 -17.97 5.59
C ILE A 451 -35.74 -19.08 5.24
N ALA A 452 -36.71 -19.33 6.10
CA ALA A 452 -37.87 -20.17 5.84
C ALA A 452 -39.01 -19.33 5.28
#